data_d83dbbe01b03cebbbcd7029fd91ef808
#
_entry.id   d83dbbe01b03cebbbcd7029fd91ef808
#
_cell.length_a   1.000
_cell.length_b   1.000
_cell.length_c   1.000
_cell.angle_alpha   90.00
_cell.angle_beta   90.00
_cell.angle_gamma   90.00
#
_symmetry.space_group_name_H-M   'P 1'
#
loop_
_entity.id
_entity.type
_entity.pdbx_description
1 polymer ?
#
loop_
_entity_poly.entity_id
_entity_poly.type
_entity_poly.pdbx_seq_one_letter_code
_entity_poly.pdbx_strand_id
1 'polypeptide(L)'
;MDENEIKSNVERLELYSDNYPFNLTLRIQTFEGEGEYNKFIKNCEKLIRGCLEYKLWRNYITDVLQIQSCAITEEKMSEVGVEVHHHIPTLFLLVKSLVNEKLEKEEPFCSFDITMKAIELHYSNKIGFVILISSIHEKVSNGFLNIPINLVKGDYNYFLRNYSKYLDEEDLETINIKTSIENSDILWSRDNYPGVINNG
;
A
#
# COMPACT_ATOMS: atom_id res chain seq x y z
N MET A 1 -10.93 5.37 -26.62
CA MET A 1 -9.91 6.30 -27.16
C MET A 1 -9.22 5.56 -28.29
N ASP A 2 -9.13 6.15 -29.48
CA ASP A 2 -8.56 5.48 -30.65
C ASP A 2 -7.04 5.37 -30.49
N GLU A 3 -6.43 4.26 -30.89
CA GLU A 3 -4.96 4.06 -30.87
C GLU A 3 -4.20 5.19 -31.60
N ASN A 4 -4.81 5.76 -32.63
CA ASN A 4 -4.24 6.90 -33.37
C ASN A 4 -4.27 8.20 -32.55
N GLU A 5 -5.25 8.36 -31.68
CA GLU A 5 -5.36 9.52 -30.77
C GLU A 5 -4.32 9.44 -29.64
N ILE A 6 -4.05 8.23 -29.14
CA ILE A 6 -2.99 7.97 -28.17
C ILE A 6 -1.61 8.21 -28.78
N LYS A 7 -1.36 7.66 -29.99
CA LYS A 7 -0.09 7.88 -30.71
C LYS A 7 0.15 9.37 -31.02
N SER A 8 -0.89 10.10 -31.47
CA SER A 8 -0.77 11.53 -31.77
C SER A 8 -0.47 12.35 -30.51
N ASN A 9 -0.98 11.99 -29.36
CA ASN A 9 -0.72 12.65 -28.11
C ASN A 9 0.69 12.31 -27.55
N VAL A 10 1.18 11.10 -27.76
CA VAL A 10 2.54 10.69 -27.39
C VAL A 10 3.56 11.40 -28.32
N GLU A 11 3.35 11.40 -29.61
CA GLU A 11 4.21 12.13 -30.57
C GLU A 11 4.23 13.64 -30.30
N ARG A 12 3.07 14.21 -29.91
CA ARG A 12 2.95 15.62 -29.59
C ARG A 12 3.69 15.99 -28.30
N LEU A 13 3.75 15.09 -27.32
CA LEU A 13 4.52 15.26 -26.09
C LEU A 13 6.02 15.05 -26.33
N GLU A 14 6.41 14.12 -27.19
CA GLU A 14 7.81 13.93 -27.60
C GLU A 14 8.38 15.13 -28.37
N LEU A 15 7.59 15.75 -29.25
CA LEU A 15 7.96 16.98 -29.95
C LEU A 15 8.16 18.18 -29.00
N TYR A 16 7.46 18.21 -27.87
CA TYR A 16 7.63 19.23 -26.85
C TYR A 16 8.76 18.91 -25.87
N SER A 17 9.15 17.63 -25.72
CA SER A 17 10.16 17.19 -24.76
C SER A 17 11.58 17.63 -25.10
N ASP A 18 11.91 17.78 -26.36
CA ASP A 18 13.25 18.21 -26.83
C ASP A 18 13.58 19.67 -26.48
N ASN A 19 12.56 20.48 -26.16
CA ASN A 19 12.71 21.90 -25.87
C ASN A 19 12.43 22.30 -24.41
N TYR A 20 12.05 21.36 -23.53
CA TYR A 20 11.76 21.64 -22.14
C TYR A 20 12.65 20.84 -21.19
N PRO A 21 13.12 21.45 -20.08
CA PRO A 21 14.01 20.79 -19.12
C PRO A 21 13.33 19.69 -18.30
N PHE A 22 12.03 19.45 -18.52
CA PHE A 22 11.25 18.41 -17.86
C PHE A 22 10.76 17.40 -18.89
N ASN A 23 11.45 16.27 -18.97
CA ASN A 23 11.09 15.16 -19.84
C ASN A 23 9.93 14.37 -19.21
N LEU A 24 8.69 14.90 -19.30
CA LEU A 24 7.48 14.19 -18.93
C LEU A 24 7.03 13.31 -20.11
N THR A 25 7.65 12.16 -20.25
CA THR A 25 7.19 11.17 -21.22
C THR A 25 6.02 10.40 -20.61
N LEU A 26 4.81 10.72 -21.03
CA LEU A 26 3.63 9.86 -20.78
C LEU A 26 3.75 8.67 -21.75
N ARG A 27 4.42 7.62 -21.30
CA ARG A 27 4.51 6.37 -22.05
C ARG A 27 3.49 5.38 -21.50
N ILE A 28 3.00 4.50 -22.38
CA ILE A 28 2.49 3.20 -21.91
C ILE A 28 3.66 2.58 -21.14
N GLN A 29 3.47 2.37 -19.84
CA GLN A 29 4.54 1.87 -19.00
C GLN A 29 4.83 0.43 -19.42
N THR A 30 5.99 0.21 -20.00
CA THR A 30 6.54 -1.12 -20.22
C THR A 30 7.72 -1.32 -19.30
N PHE A 31 7.85 -2.50 -18.73
CA PHE A 31 8.96 -2.84 -17.85
C PHE A 31 9.87 -3.87 -18.56
N GLU A 32 11.16 -3.60 -18.61
CA GLU A 32 12.15 -4.51 -19.22
C GLU A 32 12.44 -5.73 -18.33
N GLY A 33 11.90 -5.74 -17.09
CA GLY A 33 12.04 -6.85 -16.17
C GLY A 33 11.51 -6.54 -14.77
N GLU A 34 11.52 -7.55 -13.93
CA GLU A 34 11.00 -7.50 -12.56
C GLU A 34 11.66 -6.39 -11.71
N GLY A 35 12.95 -6.17 -11.89
CA GLY A 35 13.69 -5.14 -11.15
C GLY A 35 13.17 -3.73 -11.43
N GLU A 36 12.85 -3.41 -12.68
CA GLU A 36 12.28 -2.11 -13.06
C GLU A 36 10.84 -1.97 -12.58
N TYR A 37 10.05 -3.01 -12.73
CA TYR A 37 8.69 -3.10 -12.21
C TYR A 37 8.64 -2.86 -10.69
N ASN A 38 9.43 -3.58 -9.91
CA ASN A 38 9.49 -3.41 -8.46
C ASN A 38 9.99 -2.01 -8.05
N LYS A 39 10.94 -1.44 -8.80
CA LYS A 39 11.40 -0.06 -8.58
C LYS A 39 10.29 0.96 -8.84
N PHE A 40 9.48 0.76 -9.87
CA PHE A 40 8.34 1.61 -10.16
C PHE A 40 7.31 1.57 -9.01
N ILE A 41 6.94 0.38 -8.52
CA ILE A 41 6.03 0.21 -7.38
C ILE A 41 6.56 0.96 -6.16
N LYS A 42 7.83 0.75 -5.80
CA LYS A 42 8.48 1.43 -4.65
C LYS A 42 8.51 2.96 -4.81
N ASN A 43 8.65 3.45 -6.03
CA ASN A 43 8.58 4.89 -6.30
C ASN A 43 7.16 5.43 -6.09
N CYS A 44 6.13 4.71 -6.53
CA CYS A 44 4.73 5.08 -6.24
C CYS A 44 4.44 5.07 -4.73
N GLU A 45 4.92 4.08 -3.98
CA GLU A 45 4.79 4.07 -2.50
C GLU A 45 5.42 5.32 -1.86
N LYS A 46 6.61 5.73 -2.33
CA LYS A 46 7.28 6.96 -1.84
C LYS A 46 6.46 8.21 -2.17
N LEU A 47 5.90 8.29 -3.38
CA LEU A 47 5.03 9.40 -3.78
C LEU A 47 3.79 9.47 -2.89
N ILE A 48 3.11 8.34 -2.66
CA ILE A 48 1.95 8.26 -1.77
C ILE A 48 2.32 8.77 -0.37
N ARG A 49 3.34 8.20 0.25
CA ARG A 49 3.76 8.59 1.62
C ARG A 49 4.24 10.04 1.71
N GLY A 50 4.77 10.60 0.63
CA GLY A 50 5.30 11.97 0.56
C GLY A 50 4.25 13.06 0.30
N CYS A 51 3.12 12.72 -0.31
CA CYS A 51 2.13 13.72 -0.71
C CYS A 51 1.34 14.30 0.48
N LEU A 52 0.78 15.49 0.28
CA LEU A 52 0.00 16.21 1.29
C LEU A 52 -1.27 15.44 1.62
N GLU A 53 -1.94 14.90 0.62
CA GLU A 53 -3.22 14.18 0.74
C GLU A 53 -3.09 12.98 1.67
N TYR A 54 -2.02 12.20 1.55
CA TYR A 54 -1.77 11.07 2.45
C TYR A 54 -1.56 11.53 3.90
N LYS A 55 -0.85 12.64 4.11
CA LYS A 55 -0.65 13.22 5.45
C LYS A 55 -1.97 13.70 6.03
N LEU A 56 -2.82 14.37 5.23
CA LEU A 56 -4.15 14.81 5.64
C LEU A 56 -5.07 13.64 5.98
N TRP A 57 -5.02 12.57 5.20
CA TRP A 57 -5.76 11.34 5.50
C TRP A 57 -5.33 10.72 6.85
N ARG A 58 -4.03 10.65 7.13
CA ARG A 58 -3.52 10.18 8.43
C ARG A 58 -4.02 11.06 9.57
N ASN A 59 -3.93 12.39 9.43
CA ASN A 59 -4.41 13.32 10.43
C ASN A 59 -5.93 13.19 10.63
N TYR A 60 -6.69 12.95 9.57
CA TYR A 60 -8.13 12.68 9.68
C TYR A 60 -8.42 11.46 10.57
N ILE A 61 -7.66 10.38 10.42
CA ILE A 61 -7.80 9.18 11.25
C ILE A 61 -7.54 9.51 12.74
N THR A 62 -6.46 10.23 13.03
CA THR A 62 -6.03 10.51 14.41
C THR A 62 -6.86 11.63 15.06
N ASP A 63 -7.13 12.71 14.34
CA ASP A 63 -7.68 13.93 14.90
C ASP A 63 -9.21 14.01 14.80
N VAL A 64 -9.79 13.49 13.71
CA VAL A 64 -11.24 13.54 13.48
C VAL A 64 -11.92 12.25 13.92
N LEU A 65 -11.40 11.07 13.52
CA LEU A 65 -11.94 9.78 13.95
C LEU A 65 -11.51 9.41 15.37
N GLN A 66 -10.60 10.18 15.98
CA GLN A 66 -10.11 9.99 17.34
C GLN A 66 -9.52 8.59 17.59
N ILE A 67 -8.94 7.97 16.55
CA ILE A 67 -8.24 6.70 16.69
C ILE A 67 -6.81 7.01 17.15
N GLN A 68 -6.64 7.15 18.45
CA GLN A 68 -5.43 7.69 19.08
C GLN A 68 -4.71 6.69 19.99
N SER A 69 -5.02 5.40 19.86
CA SER A 69 -4.34 4.36 20.65
C SER A 69 -3.86 3.22 19.74
N CYS A 70 -2.81 2.54 20.19
CA CYS A 70 -2.35 1.31 19.56
C CYS A 70 -3.44 0.24 19.65
N ALA A 71 -3.75 -0.40 18.52
CA ALA A 71 -4.80 -1.41 18.47
C ALA A 71 -4.47 -2.68 19.29
N ILE A 72 -3.19 -2.91 19.60
CA ILE A 72 -2.74 -4.11 20.31
C ILE A 72 -2.46 -3.81 21.78
N THR A 73 -1.76 -2.70 22.09
CA THR A 73 -1.35 -2.38 23.48
C THR A 73 -2.28 -1.39 24.18
N GLU A 74 -3.21 -0.77 23.44
CA GLU A 74 -4.09 0.30 23.91
C GLU A 74 -3.36 1.57 24.38
N GLU A 75 -2.03 1.63 24.28
CA GLU A 75 -1.23 2.80 24.62
C GLU A 75 -1.63 4.00 23.76
N LYS A 76 -1.77 5.16 24.41
CA LYS A 76 -2.24 6.38 23.75
C LYS A 76 -1.13 7.08 22.99
N MET A 77 -1.50 7.75 21.90
CA MET A 77 -0.65 8.55 21.04
C MET A 77 0.11 9.66 21.78
N SER A 78 -0.48 10.21 22.85
CA SER A 78 0.16 11.26 23.67
C SER A 78 1.40 10.80 24.43
N GLU A 79 1.57 9.50 24.59
CA GLU A 79 2.66 8.89 25.36
C GLU A 79 3.75 8.31 24.45
N VAL A 80 3.34 7.84 23.27
CA VAL A 80 4.22 7.19 22.30
C VAL A 80 3.80 7.55 20.87
N GLY A 81 4.76 7.58 19.94
CA GLY A 81 4.45 7.78 18.53
C GLY A 81 3.60 6.64 17.97
N VAL A 82 2.57 6.97 17.19
CA VAL A 82 1.76 5.96 16.49
C VAL A 82 1.91 6.09 14.99
N GLU A 83 1.76 4.95 14.33
CA GLU A 83 1.88 4.80 12.88
C GLU A 83 0.63 4.15 12.31
N VAL A 84 0.22 4.60 11.13
CA VAL A 84 -0.82 3.93 10.36
C VAL A 84 -0.17 2.80 9.57
N HIS A 85 -0.44 1.57 9.97
CA HIS A 85 0.06 0.37 9.31
C HIS A 85 -0.98 -0.14 8.29
N HIS A 86 -0.59 -0.17 7.00
CA HIS A 86 -1.39 -0.82 5.97
C HIS A 86 -1.32 -2.33 6.15
N HIS A 87 -2.47 -2.96 6.37
CA HIS A 87 -2.52 -4.37 6.68
C HIS A 87 -3.06 -5.22 5.53
N ILE A 88 -4.26 -4.88 5.05
CA ILE A 88 -4.92 -5.56 3.92
C ILE A 88 -5.51 -4.50 2.98
N PRO A 89 -4.88 -4.28 1.83
CA PRO A 89 -3.55 -4.75 1.45
C PRO A 89 -2.43 -4.00 2.17
N THR A 90 -1.19 -4.50 2.09
CA THR A 90 -0.03 -3.63 2.34
C THR A 90 0.03 -2.55 1.26
N LEU A 91 0.73 -1.44 1.50
CA LEU A 91 0.83 -0.39 0.50
C LEU A 91 1.50 -0.89 -0.79
N PHE A 92 2.48 -1.80 -0.67
CA PHE A 92 3.11 -2.45 -1.81
C PHE A 92 2.08 -3.24 -2.65
N LEU A 93 1.27 -4.09 -2.02
CA LEU A 93 0.26 -4.89 -2.72
C LEU A 93 -0.85 -4.03 -3.32
N LEU A 94 -1.23 -2.94 -2.66
CA LEU A 94 -2.16 -1.97 -3.21
C LEU A 94 -1.62 -1.39 -4.52
N VAL A 95 -0.39 -0.88 -4.51
CA VAL A 95 0.24 -0.30 -5.69
C VAL A 95 0.45 -1.36 -6.78
N LYS A 96 0.92 -2.57 -6.40
CA LYS A 96 1.11 -3.70 -7.32
C LYS A 96 -0.18 -4.05 -8.06
N SER A 97 -1.29 -4.16 -7.34
CA SER A 97 -2.58 -4.49 -7.95
C SER A 97 -3.08 -3.40 -8.89
N LEU A 98 -2.88 -2.11 -8.58
CA LEU A 98 -3.25 -1.00 -9.45
C LEU A 98 -2.41 -0.95 -10.72
N VAL A 99 -1.11 -1.24 -10.62
CA VAL A 99 -0.22 -1.34 -11.80
C VAL A 99 -0.65 -2.50 -12.68
N ASN A 100 -0.89 -3.67 -12.10
CA ASN A 100 -1.30 -4.87 -12.84
C ASN A 100 -2.68 -4.69 -13.49
N GLU A 101 -3.61 -3.99 -12.82
CA GLU A 101 -4.89 -3.61 -13.43
C GLU A 101 -4.68 -2.83 -14.73
N LYS A 102 -3.78 -1.84 -14.73
CA LYS A 102 -3.48 -1.02 -15.91
C LYS A 102 -2.81 -1.83 -17.02
N LEU A 103 -1.85 -2.70 -16.65
CA LEU A 103 -1.18 -3.58 -17.60
C LEU A 103 -2.13 -4.58 -18.25
N GLU A 104 -3.01 -5.22 -17.48
CA GLU A 104 -3.99 -6.19 -17.99
C GLU A 104 -5.01 -5.53 -18.93
N LYS A 105 -5.39 -4.27 -18.63
CA LYS A 105 -6.33 -3.51 -19.47
C LYS A 105 -5.65 -2.79 -20.63
N GLU A 106 -4.32 -2.91 -20.76
CA GLU A 106 -3.54 -2.18 -21.77
C GLU A 106 -3.78 -0.66 -21.74
N GLU A 107 -4.09 -0.13 -20.53
CA GLU A 107 -4.31 1.30 -20.33
C GLU A 107 -2.97 2.03 -20.08
N PRO A 108 -2.72 3.17 -20.74
CA PRO A 108 -1.54 3.98 -20.44
C PRO A 108 -1.63 4.55 -19.02
N PHE A 109 -0.51 4.58 -18.33
CA PHE A 109 -0.43 5.13 -16.97
C PHE A 109 0.96 5.65 -16.65
N CYS A 110 1.01 6.50 -15.65
CA CYS A 110 2.26 6.96 -15.03
C CYS A 110 2.17 6.82 -13.50
N SER A 111 3.24 7.14 -12.80
CA SER A 111 3.29 7.05 -11.34
C SER A 111 2.25 7.93 -10.63
N PHE A 112 1.87 9.06 -11.24
CA PHE A 112 0.83 9.94 -10.68
C PHE A 112 -0.55 9.31 -10.74
N ASP A 113 -0.90 8.62 -11.84
CA ASP A 113 -2.20 7.95 -11.99
C ASP A 113 -2.39 6.87 -10.91
N ILE A 114 -1.35 6.07 -10.70
CA ILE A 114 -1.32 5.04 -9.66
C ILE A 114 -1.41 5.67 -8.26
N THR A 115 -0.63 6.74 -8.01
CA THR A 115 -0.64 7.46 -6.73
C THR A 115 -2.02 8.05 -6.44
N MET A 116 -2.63 8.74 -7.41
CA MET A 116 -3.95 9.34 -7.25
C MET A 116 -5.03 8.29 -6.98
N LYS A 117 -4.98 7.16 -7.70
CA LYS A 117 -5.93 6.06 -7.45
C LYS A 117 -5.76 5.43 -6.07
N ALA A 118 -4.52 5.24 -5.63
CA ALA A 118 -4.26 4.76 -4.27
C ALA A 118 -4.80 5.75 -3.22
N ILE A 119 -4.57 7.06 -3.37
CA ILE A 119 -5.10 8.09 -2.47
C ILE A 119 -6.64 8.10 -2.46
N GLU A 120 -7.29 7.96 -3.63
CA GLU A 120 -8.76 7.84 -3.71
C GLU A 120 -9.27 6.67 -2.86
N LEU A 121 -8.58 5.51 -2.90
CA LEU A 121 -8.96 4.34 -2.11
C LEU A 121 -8.80 4.57 -0.60
N HIS A 122 -7.79 5.33 -0.17
CA HIS A 122 -7.62 5.76 1.22
C HIS A 122 -8.80 6.63 1.67
N TYR A 123 -9.11 7.69 0.92
CA TYR A 123 -10.20 8.62 1.26
C TYR A 123 -11.58 7.99 1.17
N SER A 124 -11.74 6.98 0.33
CA SER A 124 -12.98 6.21 0.22
C SER A 124 -13.10 5.11 1.26
N ASN A 125 -12.13 4.99 2.19
CA ASN A 125 -12.06 3.95 3.23
C ASN A 125 -12.08 2.50 2.68
N LYS A 126 -11.47 2.29 1.49
CA LYS A 126 -11.50 1.02 0.73
C LYS A 126 -10.24 0.17 0.90
N ILE A 127 -9.48 0.44 1.94
CA ILE A 127 -8.27 -0.29 2.33
C ILE A 127 -8.34 -0.64 3.81
N GLY A 128 -7.60 -1.68 4.21
CA GLY A 128 -7.50 -2.07 5.61
C GLY A 128 -6.23 -1.55 6.27
N PHE A 129 -6.39 -0.88 7.40
CA PHE A 129 -5.28 -0.33 8.18
C PHE A 129 -5.47 -0.55 9.68
N VAL A 130 -4.37 -0.45 10.42
CA VAL A 130 -4.34 -0.56 11.88
C VAL A 130 -3.45 0.56 12.44
N ILE A 131 -3.80 1.11 13.59
CA ILE A 131 -2.94 2.06 14.30
C ILE A 131 -2.07 1.29 15.28
N LEU A 132 -0.77 1.45 15.17
CA LEU A 132 0.23 0.77 15.99
C LEU A 132 1.24 1.76 16.54
N ILE A 133 1.78 1.51 17.72
CA ILE A 133 3.01 2.18 18.19
C ILE A 133 4.20 1.67 17.39
N SER A 134 5.25 2.48 17.27
CA SER A 134 6.40 2.17 16.40
C SER A 134 7.07 0.84 16.74
N SER A 135 7.18 0.48 18.03
CA SER A 135 7.77 -0.79 18.47
C SER A 135 6.94 -2.02 18.06
N ILE A 136 5.61 -1.91 18.06
CA ILE A 136 4.72 -2.96 17.58
C ILE A 136 4.70 -3.00 16.05
N HIS A 137 4.69 -1.83 15.40
CA HIS A 137 4.76 -1.73 13.95
C HIS A 137 6.01 -2.42 13.39
N GLU A 138 7.16 -2.23 14.02
CA GLU A 138 8.40 -2.91 13.64
C GLU A 138 8.28 -4.44 13.75
N LYS A 139 7.70 -4.95 14.84
CA LYS A 139 7.50 -6.39 15.04
C LYS A 139 6.54 -6.99 14.01
N VAL A 140 5.46 -6.28 13.69
CA VAL A 140 4.53 -6.70 12.65
C VAL A 140 5.19 -6.70 11.28
N SER A 141 5.95 -5.65 10.96
CA SER A 141 6.65 -5.52 9.68
C SER A 141 7.72 -6.59 9.47
N ASN A 142 8.31 -7.08 10.56
CA ASN A 142 9.31 -8.15 10.55
C ASN A 142 8.68 -9.56 10.67
N GLY A 143 7.35 -9.67 10.67
CA GLY A 143 6.64 -10.95 10.76
C GLY A 143 6.67 -11.61 12.15
N PHE A 144 7.09 -10.88 13.20
CA PHE A 144 7.15 -11.38 14.56
C PHE A 144 5.82 -11.30 15.32
N LEU A 145 4.90 -10.51 14.82
CA LEU A 145 3.60 -10.31 15.43
C LEU A 145 2.51 -10.29 14.36
N ASN A 146 1.46 -11.03 14.59
CA ASN A 146 0.29 -11.05 13.75
C ASN A 146 -0.74 -10.03 14.23
N ILE A 147 -1.50 -9.47 13.29
CA ILE A 147 -2.61 -8.58 13.60
C ILE A 147 -3.91 -9.34 13.37
N PRO A 148 -4.75 -9.51 14.40
CA PRO A 148 -6.07 -10.08 14.25
C PRO A 148 -6.95 -9.25 13.32
N ILE A 149 -7.72 -9.94 12.50
CA ILE A 149 -8.54 -9.30 11.46
C ILE A 149 -9.59 -8.33 12.02
N ASN A 150 -10.10 -8.58 13.20
CA ASN A 150 -11.10 -7.72 13.87
C ASN A 150 -10.52 -6.37 14.34
N LEU A 151 -9.19 -6.21 14.42
CA LEU A 151 -8.53 -4.94 14.73
C LEU A 151 -8.35 -4.07 13.49
N VAL A 152 -8.52 -4.63 12.29
CA VAL A 152 -8.35 -3.92 11.02
C VAL A 152 -9.52 -2.96 10.80
N LYS A 153 -9.20 -1.70 10.55
CA LYS A 153 -10.16 -0.65 10.20
C LYS A 153 -10.22 -0.49 8.68
N GLY A 154 -11.34 0.08 8.21
CA GLY A 154 -11.57 0.28 6.78
C GLY A 154 -12.21 -0.92 6.08
N ASP A 155 -12.71 -0.71 4.86
CA ASP A 155 -13.35 -1.75 4.04
C ASP A 155 -12.30 -2.47 3.16
N TYR A 156 -11.45 -3.28 3.81
CA TYR A 156 -10.49 -4.13 3.07
C TYR A 156 -11.19 -5.15 2.15
N ASN A 157 -12.44 -5.50 2.42
CA ASN A 157 -13.22 -6.39 1.55
C ASN A 157 -13.48 -5.75 0.18
N TYR A 158 -13.55 -4.43 0.10
CA TYR A 158 -13.62 -3.75 -1.19
C TYR A 158 -12.37 -4.05 -2.04
N PHE A 159 -11.18 -3.95 -1.44
CA PHE A 159 -9.94 -4.31 -2.11
C PHE A 159 -9.94 -5.78 -2.54
N LEU A 160 -10.30 -6.70 -1.66
CA LEU A 160 -10.32 -8.13 -1.96
C LEU A 160 -11.24 -8.43 -3.16
N ARG A 161 -12.44 -7.85 -3.20
CA ARG A 161 -13.40 -8.09 -4.30
C ARG A 161 -12.97 -7.50 -5.63
N ASN A 162 -12.27 -6.35 -5.64
CA ASN A 162 -12.03 -5.59 -6.85
C ASN A 162 -10.61 -5.68 -7.39
N TYR A 163 -9.63 -5.92 -6.52
CA TYR A 163 -8.21 -5.80 -6.87
C TYR A 163 -7.38 -7.07 -6.62
N SER A 164 -7.84 -8.02 -5.80
CA SER A 164 -7.07 -9.24 -5.52
C SER A 164 -6.78 -10.06 -6.78
N LYS A 165 -7.67 -10.05 -7.76
CA LYS A 165 -7.50 -10.74 -9.05
C LYS A 165 -6.28 -10.26 -9.88
N TYR A 166 -5.73 -9.12 -9.55
CA TYR A 166 -4.53 -8.56 -10.18
C TYR A 166 -3.24 -8.89 -9.42
N LEU A 167 -3.31 -9.75 -8.40
CA LEU A 167 -2.18 -10.23 -7.62
C LEU A 167 -1.86 -11.67 -8.01
N ASP A 168 -0.60 -12.07 -7.81
CA ASP A 168 -0.18 -13.44 -8.02
C ASP A 168 -0.58 -14.36 -6.84
N GLU A 169 -0.33 -15.67 -7.00
CA GLU A 169 -0.73 -16.67 -6.00
C GLU A 169 -0.01 -16.48 -4.66
N GLU A 170 1.25 -16.07 -4.64
CA GLU A 170 2.03 -15.84 -3.43
C GLU A 170 1.48 -14.64 -2.62
N ASP A 171 1.14 -13.55 -3.32
CA ASP A 171 0.50 -12.40 -2.72
C ASP A 171 -0.87 -12.74 -2.12
N LEU A 172 -1.66 -13.55 -2.86
CA LEU A 172 -2.98 -14.00 -2.42
C LEU A 172 -2.88 -14.91 -1.20
N GLU A 173 -1.90 -15.81 -1.15
CA GLU A 173 -1.64 -16.67 0.01
C GLU A 173 -1.29 -15.80 1.23
N THR A 174 -0.42 -14.81 1.06
CA THR A 174 -0.08 -13.85 2.12
C THR A 174 -1.32 -13.12 2.66
N ILE A 175 -2.21 -12.67 1.78
CA ILE A 175 -3.46 -12.01 2.17
C ILE A 175 -4.39 -12.99 2.90
N ASN A 176 -4.53 -14.21 2.40
CA ASN A 176 -5.37 -15.25 3.01
C ASN A 176 -4.90 -15.60 4.43
N ILE A 177 -3.59 -15.72 4.64
CA ILE A 177 -3.02 -15.91 5.98
C ILE A 177 -3.44 -14.74 6.88
N LYS A 178 -3.24 -13.50 6.45
CA LYS A 178 -3.58 -12.30 7.24
C LYS A 178 -5.07 -12.20 7.56
N THR A 179 -5.94 -12.61 6.64
CA THR A 179 -7.41 -12.57 6.86
C THR A 179 -7.91 -13.68 7.78
N SER A 180 -7.15 -14.75 7.98
CA SER A 180 -7.49 -15.87 8.85
C SER A 180 -7.05 -15.71 10.30
N ILE A 181 -6.28 -14.66 10.63
CA ILE A 181 -5.75 -14.46 11.98
C ILE A 181 -6.86 -13.95 12.91
N GLU A 182 -7.15 -14.72 13.96
CA GLU A 182 -8.12 -14.38 15.00
C GLU A 182 -7.45 -13.80 16.26
N ASN A 183 -8.26 -13.33 17.21
CA ASN A 183 -7.76 -12.73 18.45
C ASN A 183 -6.88 -13.67 19.29
N SER A 184 -7.14 -14.97 19.25
CA SER A 184 -6.33 -16.00 19.91
C SER A 184 -4.91 -16.09 19.35
N ASP A 185 -4.70 -15.63 18.14
CA ASP A 185 -3.48 -15.78 17.37
C ASP A 185 -2.54 -14.55 17.48
N ILE A 186 -2.91 -13.52 18.28
CA ILE A 186 -2.01 -12.43 18.70
C ILE A 186 -0.76 -12.97 19.37
N LEU A 187 -0.85 -14.20 19.84
CA LEU A 187 0.22 -14.85 20.58
C LEU A 187 1.54 -14.74 19.83
N TRP A 188 2.43 -14.11 20.51
CA TRP A 188 3.86 -14.26 20.33
C TRP A 188 4.13 -15.74 20.10
N SER A 189 4.16 -16.18 18.86
CA SER A 189 4.65 -17.50 18.56
C SER A 189 6.13 -17.47 18.92
N ARG A 190 6.45 -17.90 20.11
CA ARG A 190 7.84 -18.13 20.54
C ARG A 190 8.57 -19.02 19.55
N ASP A 191 7.83 -19.86 18.83
CA ASP A 191 8.33 -20.82 17.86
C ASP A 191 8.74 -20.18 16.54
N ASN A 192 8.21 -19.00 16.21
CA ASN A 192 8.60 -18.21 15.03
C ASN A 192 9.65 -17.12 15.34
N TYR A 193 10.24 -17.12 16.53
CA TYR A 193 11.29 -16.20 16.92
C TYR A 193 12.66 -16.90 16.88
N PRO A 194 13.40 -16.84 15.77
CA PRO A 194 14.73 -17.45 15.70
C PRO A 194 15.79 -16.67 16.49
N GLY A 195 15.42 -15.91 17.52
CA GLY A 195 16.35 -15.01 18.20
C GLY A 195 16.14 -14.74 19.67
N VAL A 196 15.19 -15.36 20.35
CA VAL A 196 15.16 -15.33 21.82
C VAL A 196 16.09 -16.43 22.34
N ILE A 197 17.38 -16.12 22.37
CA ILE A 197 18.30 -16.84 23.22
C ILE A 197 17.77 -16.73 24.65
N ASN A 198 17.36 -17.86 25.22
CA ASN A 198 17.15 -18.01 26.64
C ASN A 198 18.50 -17.76 27.36
N ASN A 199 18.78 -16.54 27.75
CA ASN A 199 19.74 -16.28 28.81
C ASN A 199 18.99 -16.56 30.11
N GLY A 200 19.16 -17.79 30.62
CA GLY A 200 18.76 -18.21 31.94
C GLY A 200 19.58 -17.51 33.02
#